data_9f8195b97c5b5b5137554087eaeb48bd
#
_entry.id   9f8195b97c5b5b5137554087eaeb48bd
#
_cell.length_a   1.000
_cell.length_b   1.000
_cell.length_c   1.000
_cell.angle_alpha   90.00
_cell.angle_beta   90.00
_cell.angle_gamma   90.00
#
_symmetry.space_group_name_H-M   'P 1'
#
loop_
_entity.id
_entity.type
_entity.pdbx_description
1 polymer ?
#
loop_
_entity_poly.entity_id
_entity_poly.type
_entity_poly.pdbx_seq_one_letter_code
_entity_poly.pdbx_strand_id
1 'polypeptide(L)'
;MLFKKMKKKALIFGITGQDGSYLAEFLMSKKYQVHGIKRRTSTPNTSRIDHIFDSVNFNNKNLIMHHGDLSDSGSLYRIINDVNPDEIYNLAAQSHVKISFQIPEYTSEVNALGPLRLLEIIRHYKKKRIRFYQASSSEMFGKSKPPQNEKTLFLPRSVYSISKVFAYHSVVHYREAYNIHACNGILFNHESPRRGVNFVTKKIVQGLVRIKKGKQKNLTLGNLYAKRDWGHAKDYVESMWRILQNKIPDDFVISTNTSHSVKDFINICAKKLRIKLYWKNKGLXX
;
A
#
# COMPACT_ATOMS: atom_id res chain seq x y z
N MET A 1 12.24 16.65 -37.66
CA MET A 1 12.70 16.18 -36.33
C MET A 1 11.48 15.73 -35.53
N LEU A 2 11.29 14.43 -35.37
CA LEU A 2 10.21 13.87 -34.55
C LEU A 2 10.57 14.13 -33.08
N PHE A 3 9.87 15.02 -32.43
CA PHE A 3 10.00 15.21 -30.98
C PHE A 3 9.64 13.91 -30.27
N LYS A 4 10.64 13.17 -29.83
CA LYS A 4 10.44 11.97 -29.03
C LYS A 4 9.72 12.39 -27.74
N LYS A 5 8.43 12.10 -27.65
CA LYS A 5 7.62 12.43 -26.47
C LYS A 5 8.31 11.87 -25.23
N MET A 6 8.75 12.75 -24.35
CA MET A 6 9.42 12.31 -23.10
C MET A 6 8.46 11.45 -22.26
N LYS A 7 8.98 10.34 -21.76
CA LYS A 7 8.19 9.45 -20.91
C LYS A 7 7.84 10.16 -19.60
N LYS A 8 6.59 10.01 -19.15
CA LYS A 8 6.25 10.43 -17.80
C LYS A 8 7.08 9.65 -16.77
N LYS A 9 7.49 10.33 -15.72
CA LYS A 9 8.26 9.72 -14.62
C LYS A 9 7.38 9.55 -13.39
N ALA A 10 7.31 8.34 -12.87
CA ALA A 10 6.62 8.04 -11.62
C ALA A 10 7.62 7.63 -10.55
N LEU A 11 7.50 8.19 -9.35
CA LEU A 11 8.32 7.84 -8.19
C LEU A 11 7.45 7.09 -7.18
N ILE A 12 7.82 5.84 -6.86
CA ILE A 12 7.05 4.98 -5.98
C ILE A 12 7.80 4.73 -4.68
N PHE A 13 7.26 5.22 -3.57
CA PHE A 13 7.70 4.84 -2.23
C PHE A 13 6.99 3.55 -1.84
N GLY A 14 7.75 2.56 -1.36
CA GLY A 14 7.21 1.24 -1.01
C GLY A 14 7.10 0.27 -2.19
N ILE A 15 7.94 0.44 -3.20
CA ILE A 15 7.91 -0.36 -4.44
C ILE A 15 8.10 -1.87 -4.16
N THR A 16 8.80 -2.24 -3.09
CA THR A 16 9.07 -3.64 -2.75
C THR A 16 7.87 -4.33 -2.06
N GLY A 17 6.81 -3.57 -1.76
CA GLY A 17 5.58 -4.12 -1.20
C GLY A 17 4.68 -4.75 -2.25
N GLN A 18 3.57 -5.34 -1.80
CA GLN A 18 2.56 -5.92 -2.70
C GLN A 18 2.10 -4.89 -3.74
N ASP A 19 1.56 -3.78 -3.27
CA ASP A 19 0.95 -2.77 -4.15
C ASP A 19 2.02 -2.07 -5.00
N GLY A 20 3.16 -1.74 -4.39
CA GLY A 20 4.26 -1.10 -5.11
C GLY A 20 4.76 -1.92 -6.29
N SER A 21 4.85 -3.24 -6.11
CA SER A 21 5.32 -4.13 -7.19
C SER A 21 4.31 -4.21 -8.34
N TYR A 22 3.00 -4.29 -8.04
CA TYR A 22 1.97 -4.29 -9.07
C TYR A 22 1.84 -2.91 -9.74
N LEU A 23 1.97 -1.83 -8.97
CA LEU A 23 1.92 -0.48 -9.53
C LEU A 23 3.09 -0.23 -10.48
N ALA A 24 4.29 -0.72 -10.13
CA ALA A 24 5.46 -0.61 -11.01
C ALA A 24 5.19 -1.30 -12.36
N GLU A 25 4.69 -2.54 -12.34
CA GLU A 25 4.32 -3.27 -13.56
C GLU A 25 3.28 -2.50 -14.37
N PHE A 26 2.23 -2.03 -13.71
CA PHE A 26 1.13 -1.31 -14.34
C PHE A 26 1.63 -0.03 -15.03
N LEU A 27 2.45 0.78 -14.33
CA LEU A 27 2.95 2.03 -14.88
C LEU A 27 3.95 1.79 -16.02
N MET A 28 4.77 0.73 -15.93
CA MET A 28 5.67 0.34 -17.02
C MET A 28 4.87 -0.05 -18.27
N SER A 29 3.74 -0.78 -18.10
CA SER A 29 2.87 -1.14 -19.24
C SER A 29 2.27 0.12 -19.89
N LYS A 30 2.09 1.20 -19.12
CA LYS A 30 1.63 2.50 -19.61
C LYS A 30 2.79 3.40 -20.11
N LYS A 31 3.98 2.81 -20.31
CA LYS A 31 5.16 3.48 -20.87
C LYS A 31 5.77 4.56 -19.96
N TYR A 32 5.49 4.53 -18.66
CA TYR A 32 6.20 5.39 -17.70
C TYR A 32 7.65 4.92 -17.52
N GLN A 33 8.53 5.85 -17.19
CA GLN A 33 9.79 5.53 -16.53
C GLN A 33 9.51 5.49 -15.03
N VAL A 34 9.70 4.33 -14.41
CA VAL A 34 9.38 4.12 -13.00
C VAL A 34 10.65 4.25 -12.17
N HIS A 35 10.59 5.03 -11.11
CA HIS A 35 11.63 5.15 -10.11
C HIS A 35 11.09 4.58 -8.80
N GLY A 36 11.80 3.63 -8.21
CA GLY A 36 11.38 2.98 -6.97
C GLY A 36 12.28 3.34 -5.80
N ILE A 37 11.67 3.56 -4.63
CA ILE A 37 12.42 3.79 -3.41
C ILE A 37 12.41 2.51 -2.59
N LYS A 38 13.61 2.07 -2.19
CA LYS A 38 13.76 0.97 -1.23
C LYS A 38 14.63 1.43 -0.07
N ARG A 39 14.28 0.95 1.12
CA ARG A 39 15.14 1.17 2.29
C ARG A 39 16.32 0.22 2.23
N ARG A 40 17.45 0.64 2.77
CA ARG A 40 18.58 -0.26 2.93
C ARG A 40 18.28 -1.26 4.04
N THR A 41 18.43 -2.54 3.75
CA THR A 41 18.26 -3.64 4.69
C THR A 41 19.44 -4.60 4.55
N SER A 42 19.76 -5.34 5.60
CA SER A 42 20.83 -6.33 5.58
C SER A 42 20.44 -7.59 4.80
N THR A 43 19.13 -7.83 4.64
CA THR A 43 18.63 -8.97 3.86
C THR A 43 17.90 -8.47 2.61
N PRO A 44 17.98 -9.19 1.49
CA PRO A 44 17.24 -8.79 0.28
C PRO A 44 15.73 -8.70 0.54
N ASN A 45 15.11 -7.64 0.03
CA ASN A 45 13.67 -7.42 0.18
C ASN A 45 12.99 -7.11 -1.17
N THR A 46 13.60 -7.51 -2.27
CA THR A 46 13.15 -7.16 -3.62
C THR A 46 12.40 -8.28 -4.34
N SER A 47 12.16 -9.42 -3.70
CA SER A 47 11.60 -10.63 -4.34
C SER A 47 10.32 -10.37 -5.15
N ARG A 48 9.52 -9.36 -4.80
CA ARG A 48 8.29 -9.02 -5.53
C ARG A 48 8.55 -8.25 -6.83
N ILE A 49 9.76 -7.72 -7.00
CA ILE A 49 10.14 -6.93 -8.19
C ILE A 49 11.33 -7.54 -8.95
N ASP A 50 11.92 -8.63 -8.45
CA ASP A 50 13.11 -9.23 -9.11
C ASP A 50 12.82 -9.59 -10.56
N HIS A 51 11.61 -10.00 -10.89
CA HIS A 51 11.21 -10.36 -12.26
C HIS A 51 11.12 -9.17 -13.22
N ILE A 52 11.04 -7.94 -12.69
CA ILE A 52 11.04 -6.71 -13.51
C ILE A 52 12.28 -5.86 -13.30
N PHE A 53 13.11 -6.25 -12.33
CA PHE A 53 14.34 -5.55 -12.00
C PHE A 53 15.49 -6.57 -11.97
N ASP A 54 16.27 -6.57 -13.03
CA ASP A 54 17.47 -7.41 -13.07
C ASP A 54 18.57 -6.74 -12.28
N SER A 55 18.83 -7.25 -11.09
CA SER A 55 19.85 -6.71 -10.18
C SER A 55 21.29 -6.89 -10.73
N VAL A 56 21.47 -7.81 -11.68
CA VAL A 56 22.78 -8.08 -12.27
C VAL A 56 23.10 -7.09 -13.38
N ASN A 57 22.11 -6.71 -14.17
CA ASN A 57 22.33 -5.91 -15.37
C ASN A 57 22.04 -4.42 -15.22
N PHE A 58 21.55 -3.93 -14.10
CA PHE A 58 21.28 -2.50 -13.80
C PHE A 58 20.73 -1.65 -14.98
N ASN A 59 20.41 -2.28 -16.09
CA ASN A 59 20.12 -1.64 -17.38
C ASN A 59 18.67 -1.64 -17.77
N ASN A 60 17.74 -1.87 -16.83
CA ASN A 60 16.35 -1.68 -17.16
C ASN A 60 16.05 -0.17 -17.20
N LYS A 61 16.09 0.38 -18.41
CA LYS A 61 15.87 1.82 -18.65
C LYS A 61 14.48 2.30 -18.18
N ASN A 62 13.58 1.37 -17.84
CA ASN A 62 12.21 1.71 -17.45
C ASN A 62 11.97 1.57 -15.94
N LEU A 63 12.90 0.94 -15.19
CA LEU A 63 12.82 0.82 -13.73
C LEU A 63 14.16 1.15 -13.10
N ILE A 64 14.21 2.23 -12.34
CA ILE A 64 15.44 2.74 -11.69
C ILE A 64 15.19 2.75 -10.18
N MET A 65 16.12 2.14 -9.43
CA MET A 65 15.97 2.01 -7.97
C MET A 65 16.85 3.02 -7.23
N HIS A 66 16.31 3.58 -6.16
CA HIS A 66 16.99 4.53 -5.29
C HIS A 66 16.93 4.06 -3.84
N HIS A 67 17.97 4.38 -3.06
CA HIS A 67 17.95 4.18 -1.61
C HIS A 67 17.45 5.46 -0.93
N GLY A 68 16.40 5.33 -0.13
CA GLY A 68 15.82 6.44 0.62
C GLY A 68 14.89 5.94 1.72
N ASP A 69 14.58 6.82 2.67
CA ASP A 69 13.70 6.51 3.80
C ASP A 69 12.79 7.69 4.08
N LEU A 70 11.52 7.42 4.41
CA LEU A 70 10.55 8.47 4.76
C LEU A 70 10.94 9.27 6.01
N SER A 71 11.85 8.75 6.82
CA SER A 71 12.37 9.45 8.00
C SER A 71 13.56 10.36 7.70
N ASP A 72 14.07 10.37 6.44
CA ASP A 72 15.28 11.11 6.06
C ASP A 72 14.95 12.16 4.99
N SER A 73 14.66 13.39 5.44
CA SER A 73 14.28 14.51 4.55
C SER A 73 15.35 14.80 3.50
N GLY A 74 16.63 14.65 3.85
CA GLY A 74 17.75 14.90 2.92
C GLY A 74 17.71 13.95 1.74
N SER A 75 17.54 12.64 1.99
CA SER A 75 17.47 11.66 0.91
C SER A 75 16.22 11.88 0.05
N LEU A 76 15.07 12.21 0.67
CA LEU A 76 13.82 12.49 -0.06
C LEU A 76 14.01 13.69 -1.01
N TYR A 77 14.56 14.79 -0.50
CA TYR A 77 14.79 16.00 -1.29
C TYR A 77 15.72 15.71 -2.48
N ARG A 78 16.86 15.07 -2.21
CA ARG A 78 17.82 14.71 -3.27
C ARG A 78 17.16 13.86 -4.36
N ILE A 79 16.45 12.79 -3.96
CA ILE A 79 15.83 11.87 -4.94
C ILE A 79 14.79 12.59 -5.78
N ILE A 80 13.91 13.41 -5.16
CA ILE A 80 12.88 14.13 -5.91
C ILE A 80 13.52 15.10 -6.90
N ASN A 81 14.60 15.79 -6.51
CA ASN A 81 15.30 16.71 -7.40
C ASN A 81 16.00 16.00 -8.57
N ASP A 82 16.63 14.86 -8.30
CA ASP A 82 17.38 14.08 -9.31
C ASP A 82 16.39 13.43 -10.31
N VAL A 83 15.31 12.84 -9.81
CA VAL A 83 14.31 12.17 -10.64
C VAL A 83 13.46 13.17 -11.43
N ASN A 84 13.08 14.28 -10.81
CA ASN A 84 12.16 15.27 -11.39
C ASN A 84 10.87 14.57 -11.84
N PRO A 85 10.11 13.93 -10.89
CA PRO A 85 8.97 13.10 -11.25
C PRO A 85 7.73 13.91 -11.65
N ASP A 86 6.88 13.34 -12.49
CA ASP A 86 5.56 13.88 -12.81
C ASP A 86 4.52 13.46 -11.75
N GLU A 87 4.70 12.25 -11.22
CA GLU A 87 3.78 11.65 -10.25
C GLU A 87 4.58 10.98 -9.14
N ILE A 88 4.13 11.17 -7.90
CA ILE A 88 4.67 10.48 -6.71
C ILE A 88 3.56 9.65 -6.09
N TYR A 89 3.82 8.36 -5.89
CA TYR A 89 2.92 7.43 -5.22
C TYR A 89 3.54 7.02 -3.89
N ASN A 90 2.95 7.47 -2.79
CA ASN A 90 3.42 7.07 -1.46
C ASN A 90 2.63 5.86 -0.95
N LEU A 91 3.20 4.68 -1.14
CA LEU A 91 2.66 3.40 -0.65
C LEU A 91 3.49 2.88 0.53
N ALA A 92 4.56 3.58 0.89
CA ALA A 92 5.43 3.16 1.99
C ALA A 92 4.73 3.39 3.34
N ALA A 93 4.81 2.40 4.20
CA ALA A 93 4.22 2.48 5.54
C ALA A 93 4.78 1.37 6.44
N GLN A 94 4.75 1.59 7.75
CA GLN A 94 4.67 0.50 8.69
C GLN A 94 3.20 0.05 8.64
N SER A 95 2.91 -1.06 7.94
CA SER A 95 1.54 -1.40 7.51
C SER A 95 0.83 -2.41 8.41
N HIS A 96 1.48 -2.91 9.45
CA HIS A 96 0.92 -3.96 10.30
C HIS A 96 0.31 -3.34 11.55
N VAL A 97 -1.02 -3.33 11.65
CA VAL A 97 -1.76 -2.68 12.75
C VAL A 97 -1.28 -3.16 14.13
N LYS A 98 -1.14 -4.48 14.32
CA LYS A 98 -0.72 -5.04 15.62
C LYS A 98 0.69 -4.56 16.02
N ILE A 99 1.59 -4.43 15.05
CA ILE A 99 2.96 -3.95 15.31
C ILE A 99 2.95 -2.48 15.76
N SER A 100 1.98 -1.68 15.32
CA SER A 100 1.93 -0.27 15.72
C SER A 100 1.74 -0.07 17.22
N PHE A 101 1.22 -1.09 17.94
CA PHE A 101 1.13 -1.05 19.40
C PHE A 101 2.48 -1.29 20.07
N GLN A 102 3.42 -1.93 19.38
CA GLN A 102 4.75 -2.26 19.92
C GLN A 102 5.79 -1.20 19.57
N ILE A 103 5.65 -0.56 18.40
CA ILE A 103 6.59 0.48 17.93
C ILE A 103 5.81 1.73 17.48
N PRO A 104 5.12 2.41 18.43
CA PRO A 104 4.24 3.53 18.08
C PRO A 104 4.99 4.74 17.49
N GLU A 105 6.14 5.06 18.02
CA GLU A 105 6.93 6.21 17.54
C GLU A 105 7.37 6.00 16.09
N TYR A 106 7.97 4.84 15.80
CA TYR A 106 8.40 4.52 14.44
C TYR A 106 7.21 4.51 13.47
N THR A 107 6.06 3.97 13.91
CA THR A 107 4.85 3.96 13.10
C THR A 107 4.42 5.39 12.76
N SER A 108 4.42 6.30 13.73
CA SER A 108 4.05 7.70 13.53
C SER A 108 5.07 8.41 12.64
N GLU A 109 6.36 8.16 12.87
CA GLU A 109 7.44 8.75 12.09
C GLU A 109 7.29 8.44 10.60
N VAL A 110 7.05 7.18 10.27
CA VAL A 110 6.95 6.74 8.87
C VAL A 110 5.60 7.11 8.27
N ASN A 111 4.49 6.84 8.99
CA ASN A 111 3.14 6.91 8.42
C ASN A 111 2.53 8.31 8.47
N ALA A 112 2.94 9.15 9.41
CA ALA A 112 2.42 10.53 9.55
C ALA A 112 3.44 11.55 9.05
N LEU A 113 4.63 11.60 9.66
CA LEU A 113 5.64 12.59 9.32
C LEU A 113 6.27 12.35 7.94
N GLY A 114 6.38 11.09 7.53
CA GLY A 114 6.90 10.76 6.18
C GLY A 114 6.13 11.46 5.07
N PRO A 115 4.79 11.25 4.98
CA PRO A 115 3.97 11.99 4.00
C PRO A 115 4.07 13.49 4.11
N LEU A 116 4.12 14.03 5.34
CA LEU A 116 4.26 15.47 5.56
C LEU A 116 5.57 15.99 4.93
N ARG A 117 6.68 15.27 5.11
CA ARG A 117 7.98 15.63 4.49
C ARG A 117 7.87 15.68 2.96
N LEU A 118 7.21 14.68 2.37
CA LEU A 118 7.02 14.65 0.90
C LEU A 118 6.20 15.85 0.45
N LEU A 119 5.12 16.17 1.14
CA LEU A 119 4.26 17.31 0.80
C LEU A 119 5.01 18.63 0.92
N GLU A 120 5.86 18.81 1.97
CA GLU A 120 6.68 20.00 2.11
C GLU A 120 7.69 20.13 0.98
N ILE A 121 8.34 19.03 0.58
CA ILE A 121 9.27 19.05 -0.54
C ILE A 121 8.52 19.44 -1.82
N ILE A 122 7.34 18.86 -2.08
CA ILE A 122 6.54 19.15 -3.26
C ILE A 122 6.10 20.62 -3.28
N ARG A 123 5.72 21.16 -2.12
CA ARG A 123 5.30 22.57 -1.97
C ARG A 123 6.39 23.52 -2.45
N HIS A 124 7.63 23.22 -2.13
CA HIS A 124 8.77 24.07 -2.48
C HIS A 124 9.42 23.71 -3.82
N TYR A 125 8.90 22.69 -4.51
CA TYR A 125 9.47 22.22 -5.77
C TYR A 125 9.07 23.15 -6.91
N LYS A 126 10.06 23.76 -7.58
CA LYS A 126 9.83 24.82 -8.57
C LYS A 126 9.98 24.38 -10.04
N LYS A 127 10.51 23.18 -10.29
CA LYS A 127 10.78 22.74 -11.67
C LYS A 127 9.51 22.41 -12.46
N LYS A 128 8.49 21.86 -11.77
CA LYS A 128 7.19 21.54 -12.36
C LYS A 128 6.16 21.18 -11.29
N ARG A 129 4.89 21.07 -11.68
CA ARG A 129 3.82 20.64 -10.80
C ARG A 129 3.83 19.11 -10.70
N ILE A 130 4.06 18.59 -9.51
CA ILE A 130 4.05 17.15 -9.22
C ILE A 130 2.66 16.73 -8.72
N ARG A 131 2.14 15.62 -9.23
CA ARG A 131 0.91 15.01 -8.69
C ARG A 131 1.29 13.99 -7.61
N PHE A 132 0.60 14.05 -6.47
CA PHE A 132 0.93 13.24 -5.30
C PHE A 132 -0.24 12.36 -4.91
N TYR A 133 0.01 11.05 -4.77
CA TYR A 133 -0.96 10.06 -4.26
C TYR A 133 -0.50 9.56 -2.90
N GLN A 134 -1.42 9.58 -1.93
CA GLN A 134 -1.22 9.01 -0.59
C GLN A 134 -2.09 7.77 -0.41
N ALA A 135 -1.46 6.64 -0.11
CA ALA A 135 -2.20 5.43 0.28
C ALA A 135 -2.73 5.59 1.70
N SER A 136 -4.01 5.87 1.80
CA SER A 136 -4.76 5.92 3.04
C SER A 136 -5.41 4.56 3.29
N SER A 137 -6.21 4.41 4.35
CA SER A 137 -6.63 3.10 4.81
C SER A 137 -8.04 3.13 5.39
N SER A 138 -8.84 2.11 5.12
CA SER A 138 -10.14 1.91 5.76
C SER A 138 -10.03 1.78 7.30
N GLU A 139 -8.84 1.43 7.82
CA GLU A 139 -8.62 1.40 9.27
C GLU A 139 -8.84 2.77 9.94
N MET A 140 -8.77 3.87 9.15
CA MET A 140 -9.08 5.22 9.64
C MET A 140 -10.52 5.33 10.13
N PHE A 141 -11.46 4.60 9.51
CA PHE A 141 -12.87 4.61 9.93
C PHE A 141 -13.05 4.05 11.35
N GLY A 142 -12.23 3.06 11.74
CA GLY A 142 -12.22 2.52 13.10
C GLY A 142 -13.59 2.05 13.57
N LYS A 143 -14.22 2.78 14.50
CA LYS A 143 -15.55 2.44 15.05
C LYS A 143 -16.73 2.97 14.23
N SER A 144 -16.51 3.72 13.18
CA SER A 144 -17.60 4.24 12.37
C SER A 144 -18.38 3.09 11.73
N LYS A 145 -19.71 3.19 11.81
CA LYS A 145 -20.61 2.12 11.32
C LYS A 145 -20.55 2.02 9.78
N PRO A 146 -20.56 0.81 9.23
CA PRO A 146 -20.72 0.64 7.79
C PRO A 146 -22.18 0.90 7.35
N PRO A 147 -22.42 1.22 6.07
CA PRO A 147 -21.41 1.40 5.02
C PRO A 147 -20.67 2.74 5.17
N GLN A 148 -19.38 2.71 4.84
CA GLN A 148 -18.53 3.90 4.94
C GLN A 148 -18.25 4.50 3.55
N ASN A 149 -18.13 5.82 3.50
CA ASN A 149 -17.81 6.58 2.27
C ASN A 149 -16.90 7.76 2.61
N GLU A 150 -16.62 8.60 1.64
CA GLU A 150 -15.68 9.71 1.78
C GLU A 150 -16.12 10.74 2.84
N LYS A 151 -17.41 10.80 3.19
CA LYS A 151 -17.97 11.72 4.19
C LYS A 151 -18.05 11.10 5.59
N THR A 152 -17.75 9.82 5.72
CA THR A 152 -17.82 9.12 7.01
C THR A 152 -16.70 9.60 7.94
N LEU A 153 -17.05 9.96 9.17
CA LEU A 153 -16.08 10.41 10.16
C LEU A 153 -15.06 9.33 10.51
N PHE A 154 -13.82 9.72 10.66
CA PHE A 154 -12.77 8.81 11.10
C PHE A 154 -12.79 8.70 12.63
N LEU A 155 -12.84 7.45 13.12
CA LEU A 155 -12.80 7.12 14.55
C LEU A 155 -11.72 6.08 14.81
N PRO A 156 -10.45 6.42 14.54
CA PRO A 156 -9.34 5.45 14.56
C PRO A 156 -9.13 4.79 15.92
N ARG A 157 -8.59 3.54 15.93
CA ARG A 157 -8.43 2.72 17.12
C ARG A 157 -7.04 2.12 17.28
N SER A 158 -6.05 2.63 16.56
CA SER A 158 -4.66 2.19 16.67
C SER A 158 -3.72 3.32 16.29
N VAL A 159 -2.47 3.25 16.71
CA VAL A 159 -1.47 4.23 16.28
C VAL A 159 -1.33 4.23 14.75
N TYR A 160 -1.42 3.04 14.14
CA TYR A 160 -1.43 2.93 12.68
C TYR A 160 -2.54 3.80 12.07
N SER A 161 -3.79 3.60 12.53
CA SER A 161 -4.92 4.34 11.94
C SER A 161 -4.87 5.84 12.27
N ILE A 162 -4.40 6.21 13.46
CA ILE A 162 -4.22 7.63 13.84
C ILE A 162 -3.17 8.28 12.92
N SER A 163 -2.04 7.61 12.69
CA SER A 163 -1.00 8.15 11.81
C SER A 163 -1.48 8.28 10.36
N LYS A 164 -2.35 7.37 9.90
CA LYS A 164 -2.98 7.46 8.57
C LYS A 164 -3.98 8.62 8.51
N VAL A 165 -4.73 8.89 9.58
CA VAL A 165 -5.63 10.06 9.65
C VAL A 165 -4.83 11.36 9.58
N PHE A 166 -3.69 11.44 10.29
CA PHE A 166 -2.81 12.61 10.21
C PHE A 166 -2.35 12.83 8.75
N ALA A 167 -1.86 11.78 8.09
CA ALA A 167 -1.39 11.86 6.71
C ALA A 167 -2.53 12.28 5.76
N TYR A 168 -3.73 11.73 5.96
CA TYR A 168 -4.92 12.07 5.17
C TYR A 168 -5.21 13.58 5.26
N HIS A 169 -5.31 14.11 6.47
CA HIS A 169 -5.61 15.53 6.65
C HIS A 169 -4.47 16.44 6.19
N SER A 170 -3.23 15.96 6.27
CA SER A 170 -2.08 16.69 5.69
C SER A 170 -2.26 16.83 4.17
N VAL A 171 -2.67 15.75 3.49
CA VAL A 171 -2.94 15.81 2.03
C VAL A 171 -4.05 16.82 1.72
N VAL A 172 -5.17 16.76 2.47
CA VAL A 172 -6.28 17.70 2.30
C VAL A 172 -5.80 19.14 2.50
N HIS A 173 -5.09 19.40 3.60
CA HIS A 173 -4.57 20.73 3.91
C HIS A 173 -3.65 21.28 2.81
N TYR A 174 -2.69 20.45 2.34
CA TYR A 174 -1.75 20.90 1.31
C TYR A 174 -2.44 21.13 -0.04
N ARG A 175 -3.45 20.35 -0.34
CA ARG A 175 -4.30 20.55 -1.54
C ARG A 175 -5.02 21.90 -1.47
N GLU A 176 -5.65 22.20 -0.34
CA GLU A 176 -6.48 23.40 -0.18
C GLU A 176 -5.64 24.67 0.04
N ALA A 177 -4.66 24.61 0.91
CA ALA A 177 -3.88 25.79 1.30
C ALA A 177 -2.82 26.19 0.25
N TYR A 178 -2.26 25.21 -0.48
CA TYR A 178 -1.13 25.45 -1.38
C TYR A 178 -1.40 25.03 -2.83
N ASN A 179 -2.64 24.66 -3.14
CA ASN A 179 -3.06 24.27 -4.50
C ASN A 179 -2.18 23.14 -5.08
N ILE A 180 -1.74 22.20 -4.23
CA ILE A 180 -0.98 21.02 -4.66
C ILE A 180 -1.97 19.98 -5.19
N HIS A 181 -1.63 19.35 -6.31
CA HIS A 181 -2.43 18.23 -6.84
C HIS A 181 -2.13 16.97 -5.99
N ALA A 182 -2.81 16.84 -4.86
CA ALA A 182 -2.61 15.76 -3.90
C ALA A 182 -3.93 15.04 -3.62
N CYS A 183 -3.91 13.71 -3.67
CA CYS A 183 -5.09 12.86 -3.55
C CYS A 183 -4.87 11.75 -2.54
N ASN A 184 -5.93 11.38 -1.81
CA ASN A 184 -5.93 10.19 -0.97
C ASN A 184 -6.75 9.07 -1.64
N GLY A 185 -6.23 7.84 -1.57
CA GLY A 185 -7.05 6.65 -1.81
C GLY A 185 -7.31 5.93 -0.48
N ILE A 186 -8.56 5.91 -0.02
CA ILE A 186 -8.95 5.24 1.22
C ILE A 186 -9.21 3.77 0.87
N LEU A 187 -8.18 2.96 1.05
CA LEU A 187 -8.16 1.60 0.53
C LEU A 187 -8.74 0.61 1.55
N PHE A 188 -9.74 -0.15 1.14
CA PHE A 188 -10.16 -1.34 1.86
C PHE A 188 -9.15 -2.47 1.63
N ASN A 189 -9.35 -3.60 2.29
CA ASN A 189 -8.37 -4.70 2.23
C ASN A 189 -8.23 -5.23 0.79
N HIS A 190 -7.01 -5.45 0.35
CA HIS A 190 -6.77 -5.99 -0.98
C HIS A 190 -5.59 -6.95 -0.93
N GLU A 191 -5.78 -8.05 -1.63
CA GLU A 191 -4.96 -9.24 -1.46
C GLU A 191 -4.43 -9.72 -2.80
N SER A 192 -3.42 -10.58 -2.74
CA SER A 192 -2.85 -11.21 -3.93
C SER A 192 -1.86 -12.30 -3.50
N PRO A 193 -1.31 -13.07 -4.46
CA PRO A 193 -0.20 -13.97 -4.14
C PRO A 193 1.03 -13.26 -3.54
N ARG A 194 1.16 -11.93 -3.74
CA ARG A 194 2.27 -11.12 -3.20
C ARG A 194 2.00 -10.57 -1.78
N ARG A 195 0.85 -10.89 -1.18
CA ARG A 195 0.53 -10.43 0.19
C ARG A 195 1.59 -10.90 1.17
N GLY A 196 1.92 -10.07 2.15
CA GLY A 196 2.88 -10.40 3.20
C GLY A 196 2.44 -11.59 4.05
N VAL A 197 3.38 -12.42 4.47
CA VAL A 197 3.11 -13.69 5.18
C VAL A 197 2.40 -13.51 6.52
N ASN A 198 2.52 -12.34 7.12
CA ASN A 198 1.91 -12.04 8.43
C ASN A 198 0.42 -11.65 8.33
N PHE A 199 -0.10 -11.48 7.11
CA PHE A 199 -1.50 -11.11 6.93
C PHE A 199 -2.39 -12.35 6.87
N VAL A 200 -3.61 -12.20 7.39
CA VAL A 200 -4.52 -13.33 7.65
C VAL A 200 -4.78 -14.20 6.40
N THR A 201 -5.00 -13.60 5.26
CA THR A 201 -5.28 -14.35 4.02
C THR A 201 -4.08 -15.21 3.60
N LYS A 202 -2.87 -14.64 3.62
CA LYS A 202 -1.65 -15.39 3.27
C LYS A 202 -1.38 -16.49 4.30
N LYS A 203 -1.58 -16.20 5.59
CA LYS A 203 -1.43 -17.18 6.67
C LYS A 203 -2.39 -18.37 6.46
N ILE A 204 -3.65 -18.09 6.10
CA ILE A 204 -4.65 -19.14 5.85
C ILE A 204 -4.22 -20.00 4.66
N VAL A 205 -3.91 -19.38 3.53
CA VAL A 205 -3.54 -20.11 2.29
C VAL A 205 -2.32 -20.99 2.56
N GLN A 206 -1.26 -20.44 3.16
CA GLN A 206 -0.05 -21.20 3.44
C GLN A 206 -0.31 -22.32 4.45
N GLY A 207 -1.08 -22.05 5.50
CA GLY A 207 -1.42 -23.06 6.52
C GLY A 207 -2.20 -24.22 5.91
N LEU A 208 -3.23 -23.93 5.12
CA LEU A 208 -4.03 -24.98 4.49
C LEU A 208 -3.22 -25.79 3.46
N VAL A 209 -2.32 -25.14 2.72
CA VAL A 209 -1.41 -25.86 1.80
C VAL A 209 -0.47 -26.78 2.58
N ARG A 210 0.08 -26.31 3.71
CA ARG A 210 0.95 -27.16 4.55
C ARG A 210 0.16 -28.35 5.13
N ILE A 211 -1.10 -28.15 5.53
CA ILE A 211 -1.98 -29.22 6.00
C ILE A 211 -2.19 -30.25 4.88
N LYS A 212 -2.52 -29.80 3.67
CA LYS A 212 -2.72 -30.66 2.50
C LYS A 212 -1.47 -31.50 2.19
N LYS A 213 -0.29 -30.93 2.41
CA LYS A 213 0.99 -31.62 2.17
C LYS A 213 1.47 -32.45 3.36
N GLY A 214 0.66 -32.59 4.41
CA GLY A 214 1.03 -33.35 5.61
C GLY A 214 2.10 -32.69 6.49
N LYS A 215 2.44 -31.42 6.21
CA LYS A 215 3.51 -30.70 6.94
C LYS A 215 3.00 -29.95 8.17
N GLN A 216 1.68 -29.98 8.42
CA GLN A 216 1.04 -29.27 9.53
C GLN A 216 -0.28 -29.95 9.84
N LYS A 217 -0.60 -30.13 11.13
CA LYS A 217 -1.82 -30.83 11.55
C LYS A 217 -3.03 -29.90 11.67
N ASN A 218 -2.81 -28.68 12.11
CA ASN A 218 -3.91 -27.73 12.33
C ASN A 218 -3.46 -26.29 12.09
N LEU A 219 -4.44 -25.37 12.03
CA LEU A 219 -4.19 -23.94 11.86
C LEU A 219 -5.00 -23.19 12.91
N THR A 220 -4.31 -22.43 13.76
CA THR A 220 -4.93 -21.61 14.80
C THR A 220 -5.09 -20.17 14.29
N LEU A 221 -6.30 -19.67 14.42
CA LEU A 221 -6.68 -18.32 13.97
C LEU A 221 -7.48 -17.63 15.07
N GLY A 222 -7.54 -16.30 14.99
CA GLY A 222 -8.38 -15.49 15.88
C GLY A 222 -9.86 -15.51 15.47
N ASN A 223 -10.50 -14.36 15.49
CA ASN A 223 -11.92 -14.23 15.22
C ASN A 223 -12.27 -14.63 13.78
N LEU A 224 -12.94 -15.75 13.63
CA LEU A 224 -13.36 -16.30 12.33
C LEU A 224 -14.55 -15.55 11.71
N TYR A 225 -15.29 -14.80 12.52
CA TYR A 225 -16.50 -14.09 12.08
C TYR A 225 -16.23 -12.63 11.72
N ALA A 226 -15.00 -12.16 11.93
CA ALA A 226 -14.60 -10.82 11.50
C ALA A 226 -14.79 -10.69 9.99
N LYS A 227 -15.51 -9.66 9.58
CA LYS A 227 -15.80 -9.40 8.16
C LYS A 227 -14.81 -8.38 7.58
N ARG A 228 -14.47 -8.58 6.32
CA ARG A 228 -13.62 -7.67 5.56
C ARG A 228 -14.10 -7.58 4.11
N ASP A 229 -14.02 -6.40 3.55
CA ASP A 229 -14.12 -6.21 2.11
C ASP A 229 -12.73 -6.52 1.54
N TRP A 230 -12.62 -7.55 0.71
CA TRP A 230 -11.35 -7.95 0.10
C TRP A 230 -11.41 -7.81 -1.41
N GLY A 231 -10.61 -6.91 -1.97
CA GLY A 231 -10.41 -6.81 -3.40
C GLY A 231 -9.09 -7.43 -3.85
N HIS A 232 -8.78 -7.32 -5.14
CA HIS A 232 -7.50 -7.76 -5.69
C HIS A 232 -6.56 -6.56 -5.87
N ALA A 233 -5.29 -6.72 -5.48
CA ALA A 233 -4.31 -5.62 -5.50
C ALA A 233 -4.13 -4.99 -6.88
N LYS A 234 -4.29 -5.75 -7.98
CA LYS A 234 -4.16 -5.18 -9.33
C LYS A 234 -5.24 -4.13 -9.63
N ASP A 235 -6.48 -4.37 -9.17
CA ASP A 235 -7.57 -3.40 -9.36
C ASP A 235 -7.32 -2.13 -8.55
N TYR A 236 -6.75 -2.30 -7.36
CA TYR A 236 -6.43 -1.19 -6.46
C TYR A 236 -5.32 -0.31 -7.03
N VAL A 237 -4.26 -0.90 -7.60
CA VAL A 237 -3.18 -0.07 -8.18
C VAL A 237 -3.65 0.66 -9.44
N GLU A 238 -4.54 0.05 -10.24
CA GLU A 238 -5.17 0.77 -11.34
C GLU A 238 -5.98 1.96 -10.82
N SER A 239 -6.73 1.78 -9.72
CA SER A 239 -7.49 2.86 -9.09
C SER A 239 -6.56 3.99 -8.61
N MET A 240 -5.42 3.66 -8.01
CA MET A 240 -4.43 4.68 -7.59
C MET A 240 -3.99 5.56 -8.77
N TRP A 241 -3.71 4.93 -9.91
CA TRP A 241 -3.32 5.68 -11.11
C TRP A 241 -4.49 6.54 -11.61
N ARG A 242 -5.71 5.97 -11.70
CA ARG A 242 -6.90 6.70 -12.16
C ARG A 242 -7.17 7.93 -11.28
N ILE A 243 -7.04 7.81 -9.96
CA ILE A 243 -7.21 8.90 -9.00
C ILE A 243 -6.29 10.07 -9.37
N LEU A 244 -5.02 9.81 -9.66
CA LEU A 244 -4.08 10.88 -10.01
C LEU A 244 -4.31 11.47 -11.41
N GLN A 245 -5.06 10.79 -12.30
CA GLN A 245 -5.34 11.34 -13.62
C GLN A 245 -6.50 12.34 -13.61
N ASN A 246 -7.30 12.40 -12.54
CA ASN A 246 -8.39 13.38 -12.43
C ASN A 246 -7.86 14.81 -12.55
N LYS A 247 -8.64 15.67 -13.17
CA LYS A 247 -8.28 17.09 -13.33
C LYS A 247 -8.31 17.82 -11.99
N ILE A 248 -9.29 17.47 -11.15
CA ILE A 248 -9.47 18.05 -9.81
C ILE A 248 -9.02 16.99 -8.79
N PRO A 249 -8.04 17.30 -7.94
CA PRO A 249 -7.63 16.35 -6.92
C PRO A 249 -8.69 16.21 -5.83
N ASP A 250 -8.89 14.98 -5.35
CA ASP A 250 -9.88 14.68 -4.32
C ASP A 250 -9.51 13.39 -3.60
N ASP A 251 -10.38 12.94 -2.71
CA ASP A 251 -10.21 11.74 -1.90
C ASP A 251 -11.24 10.70 -2.32
N PHE A 252 -10.83 9.43 -2.38
CA PHE A 252 -11.67 8.36 -2.96
C PHE A 252 -11.60 7.10 -2.11
N VAL A 253 -12.77 6.54 -1.79
CA VAL A 253 -12.87 5.21 -1.18
C VAL A 253 -12.75 4.16 -2.27
N ILE A 254 -11.87 3.17 -2.06
CA ILE A 254 -11.70 2.05 -2.98
C ILE A 254 -12.06 0.75 -2.26
N SER A 255 -13.12 0.12 -2.71
CA SER A 255 -13.67 -1.10 -2.11
C SER A 255 -14.39 -1.94 -3.16
N THR A 256 -14.78 -3.16 -2.81
CA THR A 256 -15.59 -4.04 -3.67
C THR A 256 -17.08 -3.94 -3.36
N ASN A 257 -17.42 -3.26 -2.28
CA ASN A 257 -18.78 -3.17 -1.75
C ASN A 257 -19.35 -4.54 -1.31
N THR A 258 -18.50 -5.52 -1.06
CA THR A 258 -18.90 -6.85 -0.61
C THR A 258 -17.97 -7.31 0.51
N SER A 259 -18.55 -7.72 1.63
CA SER A 259 -17.72 -8.20 2.75
C SER A 259 -17.90 -9.71 2.98
N HIS A 260 -16.81 -10.35 3.34
CA HIS A 260 -16.77 -11.79 3.62
C HIS A 260 -16.13 -12.00 5.00
N SER A 261 -16.55 -13.06 5.69
CA SER A 261 -15.92 -13.44 6.96
C SER A 261 -14.60 -14.18 6.71
N VAL A 262 -13.75 -14.20 7.72
CA VAL A 262 -12.52 -15.03 7.70
C VAL A 262 -12.91 -16.49 7.47
N LYS A 263 -14.02 -16.95 8.08
CA LYS A 263 -14.51 -18.32 7.92
C LYS A 263 -14.88 -18.62 6.46
N ASP A 264 -15.54 -17.67 5.77
CA ASP A 264 -15.90 -17.84 4.35
C ASP A 264 -14.62 -18.02 3.51
N PHE A 265 -13.60 -17.20 3.76
CA PHE A 265 -12.33 -17.30 3.04
C PHE A 265 -11.68 -18.67 3.26
N ILE A 266 -11.68 -19.17 4.50
CA ILE A 266 -11.12 -20.50 4.82
C ILE A 266 -11.89 -21.59 4.05
N ASN A 267 -13.21 -21.53 4.06
CA ASN A 267 -14.07 -22.52 3.39
C ASN A 267 -13.80 -22.56 1.88
N ILE A 268 -13.66 -21.38 1.24
CA ILE A 268 -13.32 -21.28 -0.18
C ILE A 268 -11.96 -21.94 -0.45
N CYS A 269 -10.96 -21.63 0.38
CA CYS A 269 -9.62 -22.20 0.22
C CYS A 269 -9.64 -23.73 0.41
N ALA A 270 -10.35 -24.23 1.41
CA ALA A 270 -10.45 -25.66 1.70
C ALA A 270 -11.13 -26.39 0.54
N LYS A 271 -12.21 -25.82 -0.01
CA LYS A 271 -12.90 -26.37 -1.17
C LYS A 271 -11.96 -26.49 -2.38
N LYS A 272 -11.20 -25.42 -2.66
CA LYS A 272 -10.22 -25.43 -3.76
C LYS A 272 -9.10 -26.46 -3.55
N LEU A 273 -8.72 -26.70 -2.29
CA LEU A 273 -7.69 -27.69 -1.96
C LEU A 273 -8.26 -29.12 -1.83
N ARG A 274 -9.58 -29.29 -1.88
CA ARG A 274 -10.28 -30.56 -1.70
C ARG A 274 -9.90 -31.20 -0.34
N ILE A 275 -9.97 -30.40 0.75
CA ILE A 275 -9.74 -30.88 2.10
C ILE A 275 -11.00 -30.66 2.95
N LYS A 276 -11.28 -31.60 3.84
CA LYS A 276 -12.39 -31.52 4.79
C LYS A 276 -11.89 -30.84 6.06
N LEU A 277 -12.67 -29.92 6.59
CA LEU A 277 -12.32 -29.15 7.78
C LEU A 277 -13.09 -29.66 8.99
N TYR A 278 -12.39 -29.70 10.12
CA TYR A 278 -12.98 -29.96 11.43
C TYR A 278 -12.67 -28.75 12.31
N TRP A 279 -13.70 -28.21 12.94
CA TRP A 279 -13.57 -27.00 13.76
C TRP A 279 -13.51 -27.39 15.24
N LYS A 280 -12.52 -26.90 15.96
CA LYS A 280 -12.42 -27.04 17.40
C LYS A 280 -12.39 -25.65 18.03
N ASN A 281 -13.38 -25.35 18.85
CA ASN A 281 -13.42 -24.10 19.61
C ASN A 281 -12.53 -24.25 20.86
N LYS A 282 -11.47 -23.48 20.94
CA LYS A 282 -10.67 -23.37 22.17
C LYS A 282 -10.63 -21.90 22.55
N GLY A 283 -11.64 -21.49 23.32
CA GLY A 283 -11.69 -20.23 24.02
C GLY A 283 -11.35 -19.03 23.14
N LEU A 284 -11.30 -17.97 23.73
CA LEU A 284 -11.05 -16.67 23.27
C LEU A 284 -11.06 -16.39 21.89
N UNK A 285 -12.07 -15.86 21.66
CA UNK A 285 -11.84 -15.47 21.03
C UNK A 285 -11.27 -14.55 20.92
N UNK A 286 -10.67 -14.52 21.07
CA UNK A 286 -10.12 -13.79 21.08
C UNK A 286 -10.36 -13.17 20.36
#